data_c683e4bd47c40d50fb0a266bdaa5c0ef
#
_entry.id   c683e4bd47c40d50fb0a266bdaa5c0ef
#
_cell.length_a   1.000
_cell.length_b   1.000
_cell.length_c   1.000
_cell.angle_alpha   90.00
_cell.angle_beta   90.00
_cell.angle_gamma   90.00
#
_symmetry.space_group_name_H-M   'P 1'
#
loop_
_entity.id
_entity.type
_entity.pdbx_description
1 polymer ?
#
loop_
_entity_poly.entity_id
_entity_poly.type
_entity_poly.pdbx_seq_one_letter_code
_entity_poly.pdbx_strand_id
1 'polypeptide(L)'
;MLTPLVRCLPRLRRGPRVRGPWAVASAALALAVSLVAAMPASGAGAASGCRVDYTADEWTGGYTAQVRVTNLGAPLTGWRLTWTYGGDQHVTSAWNATVTQTGHSVTAVSTDWNGALATGAGADFGLQGTRQSTDPAPTGFSLNGVPCGGDGTTPPTPPPTTPDTPSPTPPAGCGTAVLCAGFEDQTGSTPSGDWRFTAPDCQGTGTAAVDTAVAHSGTRSLRVDGRAGYCNHAFVAATADLSSVDPVLYVRMWVRHTTALPASHVTFVSMPDTSQSGRTLRVGGQNGALQWNRESDDATLPAQSPAGVALSRPLPTGSWQCLRFAVDTSAPRLDTWLADEQVPGLHVDGVPTQDVDQQWLSRTVPPRPTALRLGWESYGSGDDTLWFDDVAAGPAPIGC
;
A
#
# COMPACT_ATOMS: atom_id res chain seq x y z
N MET A 1 -63.08 -4.61 -23.92
CA MET A 1 -63.84 -3.35 -23.68
C MET A 1 -62.80 -2.25 -23.56
N LEU A 2 -62.74 -1.49 -24.43
CA LEU A 2 -62.45 -0.19 -24.99
C LEU A 2 -62.41 0.93 -23.95
N THR A 3 -61.22 1.59 -23.84
CA THR A 3 -60.85 3.02 -23.95
C THR A 3 -61.66 4.06 -23.10
N PRO A 4 -61.20 5.31 -22.90
CA PRO A 4 -60.10 6.06 -23.55
C PRO A 4 -59.20 6.99 -22.65
N LEU A 5 -58.17 7.50 -23.36
CA LEU A 5 -57.32 8.68 -23.12
C LEU A 5 -58.04 9.98 -22.74
N VAL A 6 -57.43 10.78 -21.82
CA VAL A 6 -57.53 12.25 -21.84
C VAL A 6 -56.16 12.88 -21.70
N ARG A 7 -55.78 13.61 -22.74
CA ARG A 7 -54.70 14.60 -22.77
C ARG A 7 -55.17 15.91 -22.18
N CYS A 8 -54.37 16.53 -21.35
CA CYS A 8 -54.44 17.97 -21.06
C CYS A 8 -53.06 18.64 -21.14
N LEU A 9 -52.91 19.50 -22.13
CA LEU A 9 -51.84 20.51 -22.21
C LEU A 9 -52.36 21.81 -21.55
N PRO A 10 -51.52 22.61 -20.92
CA PRO A 10 -51.81 24.05 -20.77
C PRO A 10 -50.79 24.95 -21.42
N ARG A 11 -51.35 25.92 -22.00
CA ARG A 11 -50.99 27.09 -22.75
C ARG A 11 -49.84 27.94 -22.19
N LEU A 12 -49.03 28.41 -23.15
CA LEU A 12 -48.15 29.58 -23.06
C LEU A 12 -48.93 30.87 -22.75
N ARG A 13 -48.44 31.66 -21.80
CA ARG A 13 -48.78 33.10 -21.67
C ARG A 13 -47.52 33.95 -21.95
N ARG A 14 -47.68 34.81 -22.96
CA ARG A 14 -46.78 35.95 -23.29
C ARG A 14 -47.21 37.17 -22.46
N GLY A 15 -46.24 38.00 -22.03
CA GLY A 15 -46.46 39.40 -21.69
C GLY A 15 -45.22 40.05 -21.08
N PRO A 16 -45.12 41.37 -21.05
CA PRO A 16 -44.79 42.23 -22.18
C PRO A 16 -43.41 42.90 -22.06
N ARG A 17 -42.93 43.44 -23.20
CA ARG A 17 -41.71 44.27 -23.34
C ARG A 17 -41.92 45.66 -22.69
N VAL A 18 -40.93 46.10 -21.86
CA VAL A 18 -40.78 47.51 -21.49
C VAL A 18 -39.46 48.03 -22.08
N ARG A 19 -39.61 49.15 -22.86
CA ARG A 19 -38.51 49.91 -23.48
C ARG A 19 -38.19 51.12 -22.59
N GLY A 20 -36.89 51.51 -22.51
CA GLY A 20 -36.41 52.86 -22.35
C GLY A 20 -35.33 53.03 -21.29
N PRO A 21 -34.61 54.18 -21.28
CA PRO A 21 -33.84 54.74 -22.37
C PRO A 21 -32.32 54.85 -22.05
N TRP A 22 -31.59 55.28 -23.05
CA TRP A 22 -30.14 55.51 -23.07
C TRP A 22 -29.67 56.62 -22.13
N ALA A 23 -28.59 56.34 -21.33
CA ALA A 23 -27.80 57.42 -20.73
C ALA A 23 -26.31 57.17 -21.14
N VAL A 24 -25.78 58.13 -21.86
CA VAL A 24 -24.39 58.25 -22.26
C VAL A 24 -23.59 58.80 -21.08
N ALA A 25 -22.61 58.14 -20.61
CA ALA A 25 -21.63 58.67 -19.66
C ALA A 25 -20.21 58.47 -20.22
N SER A 26 -19.55 59.59 -20.42
CA SER A 26 -18.18 59.68 -20.97
C SER A 26 -17.15 59.20 -19.98
N ALA A 27 -16.25 58.31 -20.43
CA ALA A 27 -15.13 57.83 -19.66
C ALA A 27 -13.89 58.69 -19.88
N ALA A 28 -13.31 59.17 -18.80
CA ALA A 28 -11.99 59.79 -18.79
C ALA A 28 -10.90 58.69 -18.72
N LEU A 29 -9.97 58.77 -19.66
CA LEU A 29 -8.83 57.86 -19.80
C LEU A 29 -7.71 58.32 -18.84
N ALA A 30 -7.45 57.58 -17.77
CA ALA A 30 -6.25 57.76 -16.95
C ALA A 30 -5.21 56.67 -17.33
N LEU A 31 -4.10 57.09 -17.97
CA LEU A 31 -2.95 56.24 -18.20
C LEU A 31 -2.19 56.03 -16.88
N ALA A 32 -2.26 54.82 -16.33
CA ALA A 32 -1.34 54.36 -15.29
C ALA A 32 -0.20 53.58 -15.96
N VAL A 33 1.01 54.15 -15.98
CA VAL A 33 2.22 53.48 -16.38
C VAL A 33 2.64 52.57 -15.23
N SER A 34 2.40 51.27 -15.37
CA SER A 34 2.91 50.27 -14.42
C SER A 34 4.35 49.91 -14.79
N LEU A 35 5.30 50.30 -13.94
CA LEU A 35 6.67 49.76 -13.96
C LEU A 35 6.61 48.28 -13.56
N VAL A 36 6.78 47.40 -14.52
CA VAL A 36 7.03 45.96 -14.26
C VAL A 36 8.49 45.85 -13.88
N ALA A 37 8.76 45.70 -12.59
CA ALA A 37 10.06 45.25 -12.11
C ALA A 37 10.24 43.77 -12.51
N ALA A 38 11.17 43.51 -13.40
CA ALA A 38 11.60 42.16 -13.74
C ALA A 38 12.29 41.53 -12.50
N MET A 39 11.60 40.61 -11.82
CA MET A 39 12.24 39.75 -10.85
C MET A 39 13.10 38.73 -11.60
N PRO A 40 14.34 38.49 -11.14
CA PRO A 40 15.13 37.41 -11.71
C PRO A 40 14.39 36.07 -11.44
N ALA A 41 14.14 35.30 -12.49
CA ALA A 41 13.66 33.95 -12.38
C ALA A 41 14.69 33.14 -11.58
N SER A 42 14.37 32.79 -10.36
CA SER A 42 15.09 31.79 -9.59
C SER A 42 15.09 30.52 -10.42
N GLY A 43 16.28 30.03 -10.79
CA GLY A 43 16.43 28.81 -11.57
C GLY A 43 15.72 27.65 -10.85
N ALA A 44 14.59 27.23 -11.39
CA ALA A 44 14.01 25.94 -11.04
C ALA A 44 15.08 24.91 -11.37
N GLY A 45 15.59 24.20 -10.36
CA GLY A 45 16.42 23.02 -10.56
C GLY A 45 15.72 22.14 -11.59
N ALA A 46 16.46 21.66 -12.61
CA ALA A 46 15.90 20.79 -13.63
C ALA A 46 15.16 19.65 -12.97
N ALA A 47 13.83 19.59 -13.13
CA ALA A 47 13.04 18.47 -12.66
C ALA A 47 13.63 17.21 -13.31
N SER A 48 14.00 16.22 -12.49
CA SER A 48 14.52 14.95 -13.00
C SER A 48 13.46 14.34 -13.93
N GLY A 49 13.87 13.92 -15.12
CA GLY A 49 12.94 13.35 -16.11
C GLY A 49 12.35 11.99 -15.72
N CYS A 50 12.84 11.38 -14.64
CA CYS A 50 12.43 10.05 -14.17
C CYS A 50 12.85 9.82 -12.71
N ARG A 51 12.19 8.82 -12.10
CA ARG A 51 12.59 8.19 -10.84
C ARG A 51 12.77 6.70 -11.08
N VAL A 52 13.76 6.10 -10.42
CA VAL A 52 14.00 4.66 -10.46
C VAL A 52 14.05 4.14 -9.02
N ASP A 53 13.25 3.13 -8.75
CA ASP A 53 13.29 2.35 -7.53
C ASP A 53 13.92 0.98 -7.89
N TYR A 54 15.08 0.67 -7.32
CA TYR A 54 15.82 -0.58 -7.54
C TYR A 54 15.94 -1.32 -6.21
N THR A 55 15.45 -2.54 -6.17
CA THR A 55 15.53 -3.40 -4.98
C THR A 55 16.12 -4.75 -5.39
N ALA A 56 17.18 -5.18 -4.71
CA ALA A 56 17.81 -6.47 -4.94
C ALA A 56 17.70 -7.36 -3.71
N ASP A 57 17.33 -8.63 -3.95
CA ASP A 57 17.47 -9.74 -3.02
C ASP A 57 18.72 -10.51 -3.40
N GLU A 58 19.69 -10.58 -2.49
CA GLU A 58 21.02 -11.08 -2.75
C GLU A 58 21.31 -12.35 -1.94
N TRP A 59 21.98 -13.32 -2.58
CA TRP A 59 22.50 -14.52 -1.94
C TRP A 59 23.91 -14.84 -2.42
N THR A 60 24.55 -15.84 -1.81
CA THR A 60 25.89 -16.28 -2.25
C THR A 60 25.86 -16.72 -3.71
N GLY A 61 26.57 -15.99 -4.58
CA GLY A 61 26.71 -16.28 -6.00
C GLY A 61 25.62 -15.70 -6.92
N GLY A 62 24.59 -15.02 -6.38
CA GLY A 62 23.53 -14.49 -7.23
C GLY A 62 22.70 -13.38 -6.60
N TYR A 63 21.79 -12.83 -7.40
CA TYR A 63 20.79 -11.85 -6.96
C TYR A 63 19.56 -11.87 -7.88
N THR A 64 18.44 -11.44 -7.35
CA THR A 64 17.25 -11.04 -8.12
C THR A 64 16.97 -9.58 -7.82
N ALA A 65 16.68 -8.78 -8.83
CA ALA A 65 16.33 -7.39 -8.63
C ALA A 65 14.97 -7.04 -9.26
N GLN A 66 14.19 -6.26 -8.54
CA GLN A 66 13.00 -5.60 -9.02
C GLN A 66 13.32 -4.15 -9.32
N VAL A 67 12.90 -3.66 -10.47
CA VAL A 67 13.15 -2.30 -10.93
C VAL A 67 11.84 -1.67 -11.37
N ARG A 68 11.51 -0.53 -10.77
CA ARG A 68 10.41 0.32 -11.19
C ARG A 68 10.98 1.61 -11.77
N VAL A 69 10.65 1.91 -13.01
CA VAL A 69 10.95 3.21 -13.63
C VAL A 69 9.68 4.04 -13.72
N THR A 70 9.72 5.28 -13.22
CA THR A 70 8.61 6.24 -13.30
C THR A 70 8.99 7.39 -14.21
N ASN A 71 8.17 7.67 -15.22
CA ASN A 71 8.36 8.80 -16.12
C ASN A 71 7.83 10.09 -15.45
N LEU A 72 8.71 11.04 -15.17
CA LEU A 72 8.35 12.37 -14.65
C LEU A 72 8.36 13.46 -15.74
N GLY A 73 8.76 13.09 -16.96
CA GLY A 73 8.78 13.95 -18.13
C GLY A 73 7.54 13.86 -19.01
N ALA A 74 7.66 14.26 -20.28
CA ALA A 74 6.58 14.11 -21.27
C ALA A 74 6.23 12.63 -21.51
N PRO A 75 4.98 12.32 -21.96
CA PRO A 75 4.58 10.96 -22.26
C PRO A 75 5.52 10.25 -23.25
N LEU A 76 5.80 8.99 -22.98
CA LEU A 76 6.67 8.13 -23.78
C LEU A 76 5.86 7.07 -24.51
N THR A 77 6.27 6.67 -25.70
CA THR A 77 5.73 5.53 -26.45
C THR A 77 6.61 4.28 -26.35
N GLY A 78 7.82 4.44 -25.81
CA GLY A 78 8.78 3.39 -25.50
C GLY A 78 9.82 3.94 -24.56
N TRP A 79 10.36 3.08 -23.70
CA TRP A 79 11.38 3.49 -22.74
C TRP A 79 12.66 2.64 -22.87
N ARG A 80 13.78 3.30 -22.60
CA ARG A 80 15.11 2.71 -22.45
C ARG A 80 15.72 3.24 -21.16
N LEU A 81 15.93 2.36 -20.20
CA LEU A 81 16.62 2.67 -18.95
C LEU A 81 18.04 2.16 -19.01
N THR A 82 19.00 2.99 -18.62
CA THR A 82 20.42 2.61 -18.51
C THR A 82 20.93 2.89 -17.11
N TRP A 83 21.87 2.05 -16.64
CA TRP A 83 22.57 2.23 -15.37
C TRP A 83 23.95 1.56 -15.40
N THR A 84 24.72 1.76 -14.33
CA THR A 84 26.05 1.15 -14.18
C THR A 84 26.12 0.37 -12.87
N TYR A 85 26.59 -0.85 -12.92
CA TYR A 85 26.98 -1.61 -11.74
C TYR A 85 28.34 -1.18 -11.24
N GLY A 86 28.50 -1.09 -9.92
CA GLY A 86 29.78 -0.73 -9.29
C GLY A 86 30.68 -1.94 -9.00
N GLY A 87 30.17 -3.16 -9.13
CA GLY A 87 30.86 -4.40 -8.82
C GLY A 87 30.82 -5.41 -9.96
N ASP A 88 30.82 -6.69 -9.61
CA ASP A 88 30.90 -7.81 -10.55
C ASP A 88 29.55 -8.40 -10.94
N GLN A 89 28.44 -7.68 -10.69
CA GLN A 89 27.10 -8.11 -11.03
C GLN A 89 26.97 -8.37 -12.54
N HIS A 90 26.42 -9.55 -12.88
CA HIS A 90 26.16 -9.93 -14.26
C HIS A 90 24.72 -10.44 -14.44
N VAL A 91 23.94 -9.77 -15.31
CA VAL A 91 22.55 -10.15 -15.59
C VAL A 91 22.52 -11.42 -16.42
N THR A 92 21.78 -12.42 -15.96
CA THR A 92 21.60 -13.72 -16.64
C THR A 92 20.23 -13.89 -17.25
N SER A 93 19.20 -13.27 -16.69
CA SER A 93 17.84 -13.27 -17.22
C SER A 93 17.08 -12.01 -16.80
N ALA A 94 16.02 -11.68 -17.54
CA ALA A 94 15.12 -10.58 -17.23
C ALA A 94 13.69 -10.92 -17.64
N TRP A 95 12.72 -10.26 -17.03
CA TRP A 95 11.30 -10.33 -17.39
C TRP A 95 10.69 -8.92 -17.42
N ASN A 96 9.70 -8.74 -18.26
CA ASN A 96 9.02 -7.46 -18.52
C ASN A 96 9.92 -6.37 -19.14
N ALA A 97 11.15 -6.70 -19.53
CA ALA A 97 12.06 -5.86 -20.31
C ALA A 97 13.05 -6.73 -21.08
N THR A 98 13.58 -6.19 -22.18
CA THR A 98 14.75 -6.77 -22.84
C THR A 98 16.01 -6.12 -22.25
N VAL A 99 16.84 -6.90 -21.58
CA VAL A 99 18.05 -6.41 -20.90
C VAL A 99 19.30 -6.87 -21.61
N THR A 100 20.25 -5.95 -21.80
CA THR A 100 21.58 -6.20 -22.31
C THR A 100 22.61 -5.58 -21.40
N GLN A 101 23.77 -6.25 -21.24
CA GLN A 101 24.89 -5.76 -20.43
C GLN A 101 26.19 -5.82 -21.22
N THR A 102 26.99 -4.75 -21.14
CA THR A 102 28.34 -4.67 -21.67
C THR A 102 29.27 -4.14 -20.58
N GLY A 103 30.12 -5.00 -20.06
CA GLY A 103 30.88 -4.69 -18.84
C GLY A 103 30.00 -4.35 -17.69
N HIS A 104 30.19 -3.18 -17.08
CA HIS A 104 29.34 -2.71 -15.98
C HIS A 104 28.07 -1.95 -16.44
N SER A 105 27.97 -1.60 -17.71
CA SER A 105 26.84 -0.83 -18.25
C SER A 105 25.69 -1.74 -18.64
N VAL A 106 24.50 -1.47 -18.11
CA VAL A 106 23.28 -2.21 -18.38
C VAL A 106 22.27 -1.33 -19.09
N THR A 107 21.55 -1.92 -20.03
CA THR A 107 20.44 -1.30 -20.75
C THR A 107 19.21 -2.21 -20.69
N ALA A 108 18.10 -1.68 -20.19
CA ALA A 108 16.78 -2.30 -20.26
C ALA A 108 15.90 -1.53 -21.23
N VAL A 109 15.17 -2.23 -22.07
CA VAL A 109 14.25 -1.66 -23.07
C VAL A 109 12.86 -2.24 -22.85
N SER A 110 11.84 -1.38 -22.97
CA SER A 110 10.43 -1.79 -22.88
C SER A 110 10.07 -2.91 -23.85
N THR A 111 9.11 -3.71 -23.46
CA THR A 111 8.40 -4.62 -24.35
C THR A 111 7.25 -3.89 -25.07
N ASP A 112 6.60 -4.55 -26.04
CA ASP A 112 5.52 -3.95 -26.84
C ASP A 112 4.31 -3.50 -26.00
N TRP A 113 4.07 -4.15 -24.85
CA TRP A 113 2.89 -3.91 -24.02
C TRP A 113 3.11 -2.90 -22.88
N ASN A 114 4.35 -2.63 -22.47
CA ASN A 114 4.65 -1.73 -21.35
C ASN A 114 5.46 -0.49 -21.74
N GLY A 115 5.60 -0.20 -23.03
CA GLY A 115 6.40 0.91 -23.55
C GLY A 115 5.76 2.28 -23.38
N ALA A 116 4.43 2.36 -23.35
CA ALA A 116 3.72 3.64 -23.23
C ALA A 116 3.64 4.09 -21.77
N LEU A 117 4.33 5.18 -21.43
CA LEU A 117 4.33 5.77 -20.10
C LEU A 117 3.88 7.22 -20.15
N ALA A 118 2.66 7.50 -19.66
CA ALA A 118 2.22 8.87 -19.41
C ALA A 118 3.11 9.55 -18.35
N THR A 119 3.03 10.86 -18.23
CA THR A 119 3.67 11.59 -17.12
C THR A 119 3.14 11.07 -15.79
N GLY A 120 4.02 10.68 -14.87
CA GLY A 120 3.70 10.05 -13.58
C GLY A 120 3.45 8.53 -13.65
N ALA A 121 3.32 7.94 -14.83
CA ALA A 121 3.18 6.50 -14.97
C ALA A 121 4.53 5.78 -14.89
N GLY A 122 4.51 4.51 -14.45
CA GLY A 122 5.69 3.68 -14.32
C GLY A 122 5.56 2.32 -15.00
N ALA A 123 6.68 1.67 -15.21
CA ALA A 123 6.79 0.28 -15.63
C ALA A 123 7.66 -0.49 -14.64
N ASP A 124 7.26 -1.73 -14.37
CA ASP A 124 7.96 -2.66 -13.52
C ASP A 124 8.58 -3.76 -14.36
N PHE A 125 9.83 -4.08 -14.07
CA PHE A 125 10.52 -5.23 -14.65
C PHE A 125 11.47 -5.84 -13.62
N GLY A 126 11.89 -7.07 -13.87
CA GLY A 126 12.84 -7.70 -12.98
C GLY A 126 13.98 -8.35 -13.73
N LEU A 127 15.02 -8.68 -13.00
CA LEU A 127 16.20 -9.34 -13.52
C LEU A 127 16.81 -10.27 -12.47
N GLN A 128 17.46 -11.31 -12.96
CA GLN A 128 18.26 -12.21 -12.16
C GLN A 128 19.69 -12.17 -12.69
N GLY A 129 20.64 -12.30 -11.78
CA GLY A 129 22.06 -12.26 -12.14
C GLY A 129 22.95 -13.02 -11.19
N THR A 130 24.23 -13.07 -11.55
CA THR A 130 25.31 -13.59 -10.72
C THR A 130 26.13 -12.45 -10.11
N ARG A 131 26.74 -12.73 -8.95
CA ARG A 131 27.71 -11.86 -8.25
C ARG A 131 28.67 -12.73 -7.45
N GLN A 132 29.87 -12.25 -7.19
CA GLN A 132 30.87 -12.98 -6.40
C GLN A 132 31.18 -12.29 -5.07
N SER A 133 30.92 -10.98 -4.95
CA SER A 133 31.21 -10.18 -3.77
C SER A 133 29.98 -9.36 -3.32
N THR A 134 30.11 -8.66 -2.19
CA THR A 134 29.10 -7.66 -1.79
C THR A 134 29.31 -6.44 -2.66
N ASP A 135 28.36 -6.17 -3.52
CA ASP A 135 28.47 -5.13 -4.54
C ASP A 135 27.70 -3.87 -4.16
N PRO A 136 28.19 -2.68 -4.50
CA PRO A 136 27.42 -1.46 -4.29
C PRO A 136 26.17 -1.44 -5.19
N ALA A 137 25.13 -0.73 -4.72
CA ALA A 137 23.93 -0.52 -5.50
C ALA A 137 24.26 0.13 -6.86
N PRO A 138 23.48 -0.19 -7.92
CA PRO A 138 23.69 0.41 -9.24
C PRO A 138 23.45 1.93 -9.20
N THR A 139 24.18 2.65 -10.02
CA THR A 139 24.15 4.12 -10.09
C THR A 139 24.01 4.63 -11.52
N GLY A 140 23.80 5.94 -11.70
CA GLY A 140 23.78 6.59 -13.00
C GLY A 140 22.56 6.23 -13.85
N PHE A 141 21.40 6.06 -13.22
CA PHE A 141 20.18 5.78 -13.96
C PHE A 141 19.80 6.91 -14.90
N SER A 142 19.48 6.56 -16.15
CA SER A 142 18.92 7.50 -17.11
C SER A 142 17.82 6.86 -17.97
N LEU A 143 16.74 7.58 -18.19
CA LEU A 143 15.58 7.18 -18.99
C LEU A 143 15.60 7.94 -20.32
N ASN A 144 15.69 7.21 -21.42
CA ASN A 144 15.82 7.78 -22.78
C ASN A 144 16.95 8.85 -22.89
N GLY A 145 18.03 8.67 -22.11
CA GLY A 145 19.17 9.59 -22.07
C GLY A 145 19.01 10.79 -21.13
N VAL A 146 17.88 10.91 -20.43
CA VAL A 146 17.67 11.94 -19.41
C VAL A 146 18.00 11.34 -18.03
N PRO A 147 18.93 11.94 -17.25
CA PRO A 147 19.24 11.45 -15.92
C PRO A 147 18.02 11.38 -15.00
N CYS A 148 17.86 10.27 -14.27
CA CYS A 148 16.84 10.12 -13.27
C CYS A 148 17.32 10.76 -11.95
N GLY A 149 16.46 11.53 -11.30
CA GLY A 149 16.72 12.02 -9.95
C GLY A 149 16.47 10.90 -8.95
N GLY A 150 17.45 10.63 -8.09
CA GLY A 150 17.35 9.59 -7.08
C GLY A 150 18.51 8.61 -7.10
N ASP A 151 19.74 9.07 -7.30
CA ASP A 151 20.92 8.26 -7.02
C ASP A 151 21.04 8.09 -5.49
N GLY A 152 20.50 7.01 -4.99
CA GLY A 152 20.80 6.58 -3.63
C GLY A 152 22.27 6.26 -3.52
N THR A 153 23.06 7.19 -3.04
CA THR A 153 24.23 7.05 -2.17
C THR A 153 25.15 8.26 -2.28
N THR A 154 24.94 9.27 -1.48
CA THR A 154 26.02 10.03 -0.83
C THR A 154 25.48 10.56 0.49
N PRO A 155 26.21 10.39 1.63
CA PRO A 155 25.85 11.10 2.84
C PRO A 155 25.98 12.60 2.56
N PRO A 156 24.96 13.42 2.82
CA PRO A 156 25.08 14.85 2.61
C PRO A 156 26.06 15.44 3.64
N THR A 157 27.01 16.22 3.16
CA THR A 157 27.70 17.22 3.97
C THR A 157 26.63 18.15 4.55
N PRO A 158 26.63 18.46 5.86
CA PRO A 158 25.56 19.24 6.47
C PRO A 158 25.50 20.64 5.84
N PRO A 159 24.36 21.07 5.29
CA PRO A 159 24.15 22.45 4.91
C PRO A 159 23.96 23.33 6.15
N PRO A 160 24.18 24.65 6.05
CA PRO A 160 23.96 25.57 7.16
C PRO A 160 22.49 25.53 7.59
N THR A 161 22.27 25.48 8.88
CA THR A 161 21.00 25.44 9.58
C THR A 161 20.03 26.51 9.11
N THR A 162 19.00 26.08 8.35
CA THR A 162 17.73 26.77 8.26
C THR A 162 16.78 26.23 9.33
N PRO A 163 15.84 27.04 9.86
CA PRO A 163 14.96 26.59 10.93
C PRO A 163 14.15 25.36 10.51
N ASP A 164 14.14 24.36 11.38
CA ASP A 164 13.45 23.09 11.22
C ASP A 164 11.99 23.28 10.79
N THR A 165 11.64 22.76 9.58
CA THR A 165 10.28 22.32 9.34
C THR A 165 10.08 21.12 10.24
N PRO A 166 9.06 21.07 11.11
CA PRO A 166 8.87 19.94 12.00
C PRO A 166 8.70 18.67 11.19
N SER A 167 9.58 17.69 11.44
CA SER A 167 9.41 16.30 10.99
C SER A 167 8.01 15.85 11.40
N PRO A 168 7.23 15.15 10.56
CA PRO A 168 5.93 14.67 10.98
C PRO A 168 6.10 13.90 12.29
N THR A 169 5.38 14.34 13.31
CA THR A 169 5.38 13.68 14.60
C THR A 169 4.85 12.27 14.39
N PRO A 170 5.56 11.22 14.84
CA PRO A 170 5.01 9.86 14.78
C PRO A 170 3.62 9.83 15.42
N PRO A 171 2.67 9.02 14.90
CA PRO A 171 1.36 8.88 15.52
C PRO A 171 1.49 8.66 17.02
N ALA A 172 0.68 9.33 17.82
CA ALA A 172 0.74 9.20 19.28
C ALA A 172 0.51 7.74 19.66
N GLY A 173 1.35 7.18 20.55
CA GLY A 173 1.19 5.85 21.09
C GLY A 173 2.03 4.73 20.43
N CYS A 174 3.00 5.04 19.57
CA CYS A 174 3.87 4.01 18.99
C CYS A 174 4.98 3.48 19.90
N GLY A 175 5.38 4.22 20.93
CA GLY A 175 6.39 3.76 21.90
C GLY A 175 7.67 3.22 21.24
N THR A 176 7.98 1.94 21.51
CA THR A 176 9.14 1.21 20.96
C THR A 176 8.80 0.40 19.70
N ALA A 177 7.72 0.73 19.00
CA ALA A 177 7.31 0.03 17.79
C ALA A 177 8.39 0.14 16.70
N VAL A 178 8.62 -0.95 15.99
CA VAL A 178 9.53 -1.01 14.82
C VAL A 178 8.82 -0.58 13.53
N LEU A 179 7.48 -0.58 13.54
CA LEU A 179 6.61 -0.02 12.52
C LEU A 179 5.65 0.95 13.19
N CYS A 180 5.54 2.16 12.66
CA CYS A 180 4.60 3.18 13.13
C CYS A 180 4.18 4.05 11.96
N ALA A 181 2.93 3.95 11.53
CA ALA A 181 2.43 4.63 10.35
C ALA A 181 1.00 5.14 10.51
N GLY A 182 0.81 6.45 10.36
CA GLY A 182 -0.48 7.10 10.15
C GLY A 182 -0.64 7.61 8.73
N PHE A 183 0.22 7.16 7.80
CA PHE A 183 0.22 7.52 6.37
C PHE A 183 0.35 9.02 6.06
N GLU A 184 0.62 9.86 7.04
CA GLU A 184 0.73 11.32 6.87
C GLU A 184 1.98 11.75 6.08
N ASP A 185 2.99 10.90 6.04
CA ASP A 185 4.23 11.06 5.26
C ASP A 185 4.03 10.78 3.75
N GLN A 186 2.88 10.20 3.37
CA GLN A 186 2.58 9.86 1.99
C GLN A 186 2.27 11.13 1.18
N THR A 187 3.00 11.34 0.08
CA THR A 187 2.85 12.56 -0.74
C THR A 187 1.95 12.38 -1.96
N GLY A 188 1.60 11.15 -2.32
CA GLY A 188 0.78 10.80 -3.48
C GLY A 188 -0.32 9.80 -3.15
N SER A 189 -1.08 9.39 -4.14
CA SER A 189 -2.12 8.36 -4.00
C SER A 189 -1.58 6.94 -4.02
N THR A 190 -0.36 6.71 -4.49
CA THR A 190 0.28 5.39 -4.48
C THR A 190 1.06 5.24 -3.19
N PRO A 191 0.86 4.17 -2.41
CA PRO A 191 1.67 3.88 -1.23
C PRO A 191 3.16 3.82 -1.58
N SER A 192 3.99 4.49 -0.80
CA SER A 192 5.42 4.67 -1.05
C SER A 192 6.23 4.70 0.25
N GLY A 193 7.56 4.85 0.15
CA GLY A 193 8.43 4.86 1.33
C GLY A 193 8.43 3.51 2.03
N ASP A 194 7.90 3.47 3.24
CA ASP A 194 7.82 2.26 4.07
C ASP A 194 6.68 1.31 3.67
N TRP A 195 5.96 1.61 2.58
CA TRP A 195 4.82 0.84 2.12
C TRP A 195 4.89 0.53 0.63
N ARG A 196 4.65 -0.72 0.26
CA ARG A 196 4.68 -1.18 -1.13
C ARG A 196 3.45 -2.00 -1.48
N PHE A 197 2.83 -1.71 -2.62
CA PHE A 197 1.78 -2.57 -3.17
C PHE A 197 2.37 -3.94 -3.53
N THR A 198 1.65 -5.00 -3.21
CA THR A 198 1.98 -6.38 -3.57
C THR A 198 0.71 -7.18 -3.82
N ALA A 199 0.78 -8.11 -4.72
CA ALA A 199 -0.31 -9.06 -4.99
C ALA A 199 0.28 -10.48 -4.97
N PRO A 200 0.56 -11.04 -3.78
CA PRO A 200 1.13 -12.37 -3.67
C PRO A 200 0.21 -13.39 -4.33
N ASP A 201 0.83 -14.36 -5.01
CA ASP A 201 0.20 -15.48 -5.71
C ASP A 201 -0.64 -15.10 -6.93
N CYS A 202 -1.55 -14.14 -6.84
CA CYS A 202 -2.48 -13.85 -7.93
C CYS A 202 -3.01 -12.41 -7.90
N GLN A 203 -2.68 -11.63 -8.90
CA GLN A 203 -3.18 -10.26 -9.08
C GLN A 203 -4.42 -10.24 -9.97
N GLY A 204 -5.47 -9.56 -9.50
CA GLY A 204 -6.68 -9.28 -10.27
C GLY A 204 -6.97 -7.78 -10.38
N THR A 205 -8.20 -7.39 -10.06
CA THR A 205 -8.70 -6.00 -10.18
C THR A 205 -8.78 -5.26 -8.85
N GLY A 206 -8.37 -5.89 -7.74
CA GLY A 206 -8.23 -5.22 -6.45
C GLY A 206 -7.15 -4.15 -6.52
N THR A 207 -7.34 -3.04 -5.80
CA THR A 207 -6.42 -1.89 -5.79
C THR A 207 -6.15 -1.40 -4.37
N ALA A 208 -5.03 -0.70 -4.20
CA ALA A 208 -4.74 0.01 -2.96
C ALA A 208 -4.22 1.42 -3.28
N ALA A 209 -4.59 2.39 -2.45
CA ALA A 209 -4.22 3.79 -2.61
C ALA A 209 -4.13 4.48 -1.24
N VAL A 210 -3.43 5.60 -1.18
CA VAL A 210 -3.53 6.55 -0.06
C VAL A 210 -4.80 7.37 -0.25
N ASP A 211 -5.67 7.37 0.74
CA ASP A 211 -6.93 8.13 0.75
C ASP A 211 -6.74 9.40 1.59
N THR A 212 -7.31 10.51 1.10
CA THR A 212 -7.34 11.81 1.80
C THR A 212 -8.75 12.24 2.17
N ALA A 213 -9.75 11.42 1.86
CA ALA A 213 -11.15 11.69 2.18
C ALA A 213 -11.63 10.98 3.45
N VAL A 214 -11.00 9.86 3.79
CA VAL A 214 -11.34 9.04 4.95
C VAL A 214 -10.06 8.74 5.73
N ALA A 215 -9.93 9.24 6.96
CA ALA A 215 -8.83 8.96 7.86
C ALA A 215 -9.37 8.72 9.28
N HIS A 216 -8.66 7.95 10.10
CA HIS A 216 -8.96 7.82 11.52
C HIS A 216 -8.33 8.99 12.28
N SER A 217 -7.06 9.24 12.06
CA SER A 217 -6.35 10.42 12.56
C SER A 217 -5.70 11.19 11.43
N GLY A 218 -5.32 12.44 11.67
CA GLY A 218 -4.68 13.25 10.64
C GLY A 218 -5.56 13.49 9.42
N THR A 219 -5.00 13.28 8.22
CA THR A 219 -5.63 13.59 6.93
C THR A 219 -5.51 12.48 5.88
N ARG A 220 -4.86 11.36 6.22
CA ARG A 220 -4.56 10.28 5.27
C ARG A 220 -4.78 8.92 5.91
N SER A 221 -5.10 7.96 5.07
CA SER A 221 -5.14 6.54 5.44
C SER A 221 -4.76 5.67 4.25
N LEU A 222 -4.55 4.38 4.47
CA LEU A 222 -4.44 3.40 3.40
C LEU A 222 -5.82 2.85 3.06
N ARG A 223 -6.27 3.03 1.81
CA ARG A 223 -7.49 2.46 1.25
C ARG A 223 -7.17 1.25 0.39
N VAL A 224 -7.95 0.19 0.55
CA VAL A 224 -7.93 -1.02 -0.29
C VAL A 224 -9.32 -1.28 -0.83
N ASP A 225 -9.46 -1.31 -2.16
CA ASP A 225 -10.68 -1.73 -2.83
C ASP A 225 -10.55 -3.22 -3.18
N GLY A 226 -11.02 -4.06 -2.27
CA GLY A 226 -11.00 -5.51 -2.39
C GLY A 226 -12.06 -6.03 -3.35
N ARG A 227 -11.73 -7.07 -4.11
CA ARG A 227 -12.62 -7.71 -5.06
C ARG A 227 -12.83 -9.18 -4.72
N ALA A 228 -14.02 -9.68 -5.05
CA ALA A 228 -14.35 -11.09 -4.92
C ALA A 228 -13.56 -11.95 -5.90
N GLY A 229 -13.38 -13.22 -5.52
CA GLY A 229 -12.71 -14.23 -6.33
C GLY A 229 -11.25 -14.41 -5.98
N TYR A 230 -10.80 -15.66 -6.11
CA TYR A 230 -9.48 -16.10 -5.68
C TYR A 230 -8.32 -15.24 -6.24
N CYS A 231 -8.43 -14.79 -7.48
CA CYS A 231 -7.35 -14.07 -8.18
C CYS A 231 -7.50 -12.54 -8.08
N ASN A 232 -7.72 -12.01 -6.87
CA ASN A 232 -7.85 -10.58 -6.61
C ASN A 232 -7.06 -10.14 -5.37
N HIS A 233 -5.87 -10.71 -5.17
CA HIS A 233 -5.02 -10.32 -4.06
C HIS A 233 -4.52 -8.88 -4.25
N ALA A 234 -4.77 -8.02 -3.27
CA ALA A 234 -4.36 -6.63 -3.27
C ALA A 234 -3.90 -6.24 -1.86
N PHE A 235 -2.60 -6.21 -1.65
CA PHE A 235 -2.01 -5.89 -0.35
C PHE A 235 -1.02 -4.74 -0.47
N VAL A 236 -0.78 -4.07 0.66
CA VAL A 236 0.32 -3.14 0.84
C VAL A 236 1.19 -3.69 1.97
N ALA A 237 2.43 -3.99 1.65
CA ALA A 237 3.41 -4.53 2.57
C ALA A 237 4.21 -3.39 3.23
N ALA A 238 4.36 -3.46 4.55
CA ALA A 238 5.34 -2.66 5.25
C ALA A 238 6.77 -3.14 4.91
N THR A 239 7.72 -2.23 4.80
CA THR A 239 9.14 -2.55 4.59
C THR A 239 9.87 -2.89 5.90
N ALA A 240 9.25 -2.58 7.04
CA ALA A 240 9.80 -2.93 8.35
C ALA A 240 9.96 -4.43 8.50
N ASP A 241 11.15 -4.87 8.92
CA ASP A 241 11.44 -6.27 9.24
C ASP A 241 10.94 -6.59 10.65
N LEU A 242 9.94 -7.48 10.72
CA LEU A 242 9.37 -7.96 11.98
C LEU A 242 10.07 -9.20 12.53
N SER A 243 11.01 -9.82 11.78
CA SER A 243 11.68 -11.07 12.18
C SER A 243 12.53 -10.92 13.44
N SER A 244 12.96 -9.70 13.75
CA SER A 244 13.75 -9.36 14.95
C SER A 244 12.89 -9.07 16.18
N VAL A 245 11.57 -9.05 16.06
CA VAL A 245 10.68 -8.81 17.21
C VAL A 245 10.48 -10.10 17.99
N ASP A 246 10.93 -10.09 19.25
CA ASP A 246 10.99 -11.27 20.10
C ASP A 246 10.79 -10.84 21.60
N PRO A 247 10.15 -11.62 22.46
CA PRO A 247 9.44 -12.88 22.19
C PRO A 247 8.01 -12.72 21.71
N VAL A 248 7.43 -11.51 21.74
CA VAL A 248 6.04 -11.25 21.38
C VAL A 248 5.97 -10.10 20.40
N LEU A 249 5.35 -10.35 19.25
CA LEU A 249 4.98 -9.30 18.28
C LEU A 249 3.60 -8.76 18.64
N TYR A 250 3.54 -7.50 19.03
CA TYR A 250 2.29 -6.75 19.20
C TYR A 250 2.00 -5.93 17.96
N VAL A 251 0.76 -5.96 17.49
CA VAL A 251 0.29 -5.17 16.35
C VAL A 251 -1.00 -4.46 16.74
N ARG A 252 -1.10 -3.19 16.35
CA ARG A 252 -2.30 -2.38 16.41
C ARG A 252 -2.55 -1.77 15.05
N MET A 253 -3.82 -1.71 14.65
CA MET A 253 -4.29 -0.92 13.52
C MET A 253 -5.70 -0.43 13.78
N TRP A 254 -6.00 0.76 13.26
CA TRP A 254 -7.38 1.16 13.08
C TRP A 254 -7.83 0.69 11.70
N VAL A 255 -8.94 -0.01 11.67
CA VAL A 255 -9.54 -0.55 10.45
C VAL A 255 -10.99 -0.11 10.34
N ARG A 256 -11.39 0.28 9.14
CA ARG A 256 -12.77 0.59 8.76
C ARG A 256 -13.08 -0.16 7.48
N HIS A 257 -14.29 -0.69 7.35
CA HIS A 257 -14.71 -1.35 6.13
C HIS A 257 -16.20 -1.11 5.83
N THR A 258 -16.62 -1.44 4.60
CA THR A 258 -17.97 -1.09 4.13
C THR A 258 -18.93 -2.25 4.14
N THR A 259 -18.46 -3.48 3.91
CA THR A 259 -19.29 -4.66 3.70
C THR A 259 -19.06 -5.68 4.80
N ALA A 260 -20.13 -6.20 5.40
CA ALA A 260 -20.00 -7.25 6.43
C ALA A 260 -19.17 -8.43 5.95
N LEU A 261 -18.36 -9.01 6.83
CA LEU A 261 -17.55 -10.19 6.52
C LEU A 261 -18.43 -11.29 5.93
N PRO A 262 -18.04 -11.91 4.81
CA PRO A 262 -18.86 -12.91 4.13
C PRO A 262 -18.84 -14.26 4.84
N ALA A 263 -19.67 -15.18 4.35
CA ALA A 263 -19.60 -16.58 4.74
C ALA A 263 -18.34 -17.29 4.22
N SER A 264 -17.82 -16.86 3.07
CA SER A 264 -16.57 -17.35 2.51
C SER A 264 -15.36 -16.74 3.22
N HIS A 265 -14.23 -17.43 3.16
CA HIS A 265 -12.96 -16.92 3.73
C HIS A 265 -12.48 -15.67 3.02
N VAL A 266 -12.10 -14.68 3.80
CA VAL A 266 -11.41 -13.46 3.37
C VAL A 266 -10.24 -13.16 4.29
N THR A 267 -9.20 -12.52 3.76
CA THR A 267 -8.02 -12.07 4.50
C THR A 267 -7.82 -10.58 4.26
N PHE A 268 -7.57 -9.81 5.32
CA PHE A 268 -7.21 -8.40 5.21
C PHE A 268 -5.88 -8.05 5.91
N VAL A 269 -5.34 -8.97 6.71
CA VAL A 269 -3.95 -8.93 7.23
C VAL A 269 -3.25 -10.23 6.86
N SER A 270 -2.05 -10.12 6.30
CA SER A 270 -1.24 -11.28 5.91
C SER A 270 0.20 -11.07 6.38
N MET A 271 0.77 -12.05 7.05
CA MET A 271 2.12 -12.02 7.58
C MET A 271 2.88 -13.27 7.11
N PRO A 272 3.90 -13.14 6.23
CA PRO A 272 4.78 -14.25 5.90
C PRO A 272 5.43 -14.83 7.15
N ASP A 273 5.43 -16.13 7.29
CA ASP A 273 5.89 -16.87 8.47
C ASP A 273 7.03 -17.81 8.10
N THR A 274 8.25 -17.52 8.55
CA THR A 274 9.44 -18.36 8.27
C THR A 274 9.37 -19.71 8.93
N SER A 275 8.66 -19.87 10.05
CA SER A 275 8.44 -21.18 10.69
C SER A 275 7.61 -22.12 9.79
N GLN A 276 7.01 -21.58 8.74
CA GLN A 276 6.10 -22.26 7.82
C GLN A 276 6.55 -22.14 6.36
N SER A 277 7.84 -21.99 6.14
CA SER A 277 8.45 -21.87 4.80
C SER A 277 7.90 -20.66 4.01
N GLY A 278 7.60 -19.57 4.70
CA GLY A 278 7.08 -18.33 4.12
C GLY A 278 5.57 -18.33 3.84
N ARG A 279 4.85 -19.43 4.14
CA ARG A 279 3.39 -19.43 4.15
C ARG A 279 2.87 -18.43 5.18
N THR A 280 1.70 -17.84 4.93
CA THR A 280 1.24 -16.71 5.69
C THR A 280 0.40 -17.10 6.91
N LEU A 281 0.58 -16.32 7.97
CA LEU A 281 -0.36 -16.21 9.08
C LEU A 281 -1.32 -15.08 8.73
N ARG A 282 -2.63 -15.33 8.77
CA ARG A 282 -3.66 -14.45 8.20
C ARG A 282 -4.70 -14.04 9.22
N VAL A 283 -5.10 -12.78 9.21
CA VAL A 283 -6.31 -12.28 9.89
C VAL A 283 -7.31 -11.84 8.85
N GLY A 284 -8.53 -12.25 9.02
CA GLY A 284 -9.62 -11.90 8.14
C GLY A 284 -10.97 -12.30 8.74
N GLY A 285 -11.78 -12.99 7.96
CA GLY A 285 -13.06 -13.47 8.43
C GLY A 285 -13.61 -14.62 7.61
N GLN A 286 -14.52 -15.35 8.25
CA GLN A 286 -15.34 -16.38 7.63
C GLN A 286 -16.62 -16.54 8.46
N ASN A 287 -17.72 -16.98 7.82
CA ASN A 287 -19.00 -17.14 8.49
C ASN A 287 -19.50 -15.86 9.20
N GLY A 288 -19.14 -14.68 8.67
CA GLY A 288 -19.55 -13.39 9.20
C GLY A 288 -18.76 -12.88 10.41
N ALA A 289 -17.73 -13.59 10.86
CA ALA A 289 -16.96 -13.25 12.05
C ALA A 289 -15.45 -13.19 11.76
N LEU A 290 -14.71 -12.46 12.59
CA LEU A 290 -13.24 -12.42 12.56
C LEU A 290 -12.66 -13.83 12.77
N GLN A 291 -11.59 -14.11 12.03
CA GLN A 291 -10.93 -15.40 12.09
C GLN A 291 -9.44 -15.26 11.74
N TRP A 292 -8.62 -16.04 12.43
CA TRP A 292 -7.27 -16.36 11.98
C TRP A 292 -7.28 -17.58 11.08
N ASN A 293 -6.38 -17.58 10.10
CA ASN A 293 -6.11 -18.74 9.26
C ASN A 293 -4.60 -18.94 9.13
N ARG A 294 -4.18 -20.16 9.18
CA ARG A 294 -2.79 -20.57 8.94
C ARG A 294 -2.71 -21.25 7.57
N GLU A 295 -2.15 -20.55 6.59
CA GLU A 295 -2.13 -20.98 5.19
C GLU A 295 -1.52 -22.38 4.97
N SER A 296 -0.57 -22.77 5.80
CA SER A 296 0.21 -24.00 5.59
C SER A 296 -0.58 -25.29 5.82
N ASP A 297 -1.69 -25.24 6.56
CA ASP A 297 -2.51 -26.41 6.91
C ASP A 297 -4.01 -26.08 7.07
N ASP A 298 -4.41 -24.88 6.64
CA ASP A 298 -5.78 -24.34 6.72
C ASP A 298 -6.39 -24.38 8.13
N ALA A 299 -5.57 -24.49 9.17
CA ALA A 299 -6.07 -24.39 10.52
C ALA A 299 -6.64 -23.00 10.78
N THR A 300 -7.80 -22.95 11.41
CA THR A 300 -8.52 -21.70 11.74
C THR A 300 -8.60 -21.51 13.24
N LEU A 301 -8.67 -20.24 13.65
CA LEU A 301 -8.95 -19.83 15.02
C LEU A 301 -10.05 -18.74 14.97
N PRO A 302 -11.21 -19.00 15.58
CA PRO A 302 -11.61 -20.26 16.18
C PRO A 302 -11.87 -21.33 15.12
N ALA A 303 -12.12 -22.56 15.58
CA ALA A 303 -12.58 -23.62 14.69
C ALA A 303 -13.85 -23.20 13.93
N GLN A 304 -14.03 -23.73 12.71
CA GLN A 304 -15.17 -23.36 11.84
C GLN A 304 -16.52 -23.99 12.27
N SER A 305 -16.58 -24.60 13.44
CA SER A 305 -17.85 -25.08 14.01
C SER A 305 -18.77 -23.91 14.36
N PRO A 306 -20.10 -24.08 14.37
CA PRO A 306 -21.01 -23.04 14.85
C PRO A 306 -20.69 -22.56 16.27
N ALA A 307 -20.23 -23.45 17.15
CA ALA A 307 -19.83 -23.11 18.51
C ALA A 307 -18.57 -22.23 18.52
N GLY A 308 -17.57 -22.56 17.70
CA GLY A 308 -16.34 -21.76 17.57
C GLY A 308 -16.60 -20.38 16.99
N VAL A 309 -17.33 -20.30 15.88
CA VAL A 309 -17.70 -19.02 15.26
C VAL A 309 -18.46 -18.11 16.23
N ALA A 310 -19.34 -18.68 17.08
CA ALA A 310 -20.08 -17.92 18.08
C ALA A 310 -19.21 -17.30 19.19
N LEU A 311 -17.97 -17.77 19.36
CA LEU A 311 -16.98 -17.19 20.29
C LEU A 311 -16.16 -16.07 19.66
N SER A 312 -16.27 -15.87 18.35
CA SER A 312 -15.69 -14.73 17.65
C SER A 312 -16.71 -13.58 17.51
N ARG A 313 -16.30 -12.53 16.80
CA ARG A 313 -17.11 -11.32 16.59
C ARG A 313 -17.09 -10.89 15.13
N PRO A 314 -18.18 -10.32 14.60
CA PRO A 314 -18.15 -9.58 13.36
C PRO A 314 -17.25 -8.35 13.52
N LEU A 315 -16.60 -7.94 12.44
CA LEU A 315 -15.97 -6.61 12.36
C LEU A 315 -17.08 -5.60 12.02
N PRO A 316 -17.34 -4.57 12.86
CA PRO A 316 -18.40 -3.59 12.59
C PRO A 316 -18.11 -2.76 11.34
N THR A 317 -19.10 -2.62 10.45
CA THR A 317 -18.98 -1.83 9.22
C THR A 317 -19.19 -0.34 9.44
N GLY A 318 -18.65 0.50 8.55
CA GLY A 318 -18.90 1.93 8.48
C GLY A 318 -18.27 2.77 9.59
N SER A 319 -17.60 2.17 10.56
CA SER A 319 -16.93 2.84 11.68
C SER A 319 -15.52 2.32 11.86
N TRP A 320 -14.63 3.18 12.37
CA TRP A 320 -13.27 2.78 12.71
C TRP A 320 -13.27 1.86 13.93
N GLN A 321 -12.54 0.77 13.81
CA GLN A 321 -12.35 -0.22 14.86
C GLN A 321 -10.86 -0.37 15.15
N CYS A 322 -10.48 -0.32 16.41
CA CYS A 322 -9.13 -0.65 16.82
C CYS A 322 -8.98 -2.17 16.89
N LEU A 323 -8.25 -2.75 15.96
CA LEU A 323 -7.88 -4.15 15.98
C LEU A 323 -6.47 -4.30 16.51
N ARG A 324 -6.30 -5.10 17.55
CA ARG A 324 -5.00 -5.40 18.13
C ARG A 324 -4.80 -6.90 18.22
N PHE A 325 -3.56 -7.33 18.09
CA PHE A 325 -3.20 -8.71 18.37
C PHE A 325 -1.76 -8.84 18.88
N ALA A 326 -1.51 -9.92 19.58
CA ALA A 326 -0.20 -10.33 20.04
C ALA A 326 0.09 -11.76 19.54
N VAL A 327 1.24 -11.95 18.93
CA VAL A 327 1.72 -13.24 18.43
C VAL A 327 3.00 -13.57 19.18
N ASP A 328 2.97 -14.62 19.99
CA ASP A 328 4.16 -15.09 20.70
C ASP A 328 5.05 -15.90 19.72
N THR A 329 6.27 -15.42 19.52
CA THR A 329 7.26 -16.03 18.62
C THR A 329 8.08 -17.13 19.30
N SER A 330 7.88 -17.34 20.59
CA SER A 330 8.57 -18.34 21.42
C SER A 330 7.67 -19.51 21.87
N ALA A 331 6.35 -19.30 21.84
CA ALA A 331 5.34 -20.28 22.22
C ALA A 331 4.11 -20.21 21.29
N PRO A 332 3.30 -21.26 21.16
CA PRO A 332 2.10 -21.25 20.33
C PRO A 332 0.95 -20.47 21.04
N ARG A 333 1.19 -19.20 21.30
CA ARG A 333 0.23 -18.28 21.95
C ARG A 333 -0.13 -17.15 21.02
N LEU A 334 -1.39 -16.73 21.10
CA LEU A 334 -1.94 -15.65 20.29
C LEU A 334 -3.14 -15.04 21.01
N ASP A 335 -3.18 -13.71 21.00
CA ASP A 335 -4.29 -12.95 21.54
C ASP A 335 -4.79 -11.94 20.53
N THR A 336 -6.11 -11.69 20.49
CA THR A 336 -6.72 -10.68 19.64
C THR A 336 -7.75 -9.88 20.42
N TRP A 337 -7.71 -8.55 20.22
CA TRP A 337 -8.66 -7.61 20.81
C TRP A 337 -9.32 -6.79 19.71
N LEU A 338 -10.62 -6.61 19.85
CA LEU A 338 -11.36 -5.63 19.08
C LEU A 338 -11.78 -4.51 20.04
N ALA A 339 -11.30 -3.29 19.80
CA ALA A 339 -11.25 -2.22 20.78
C ALA A 339 -10.48 -2.69 22.04
N ASP A 340 -11.03 -2.54 23.22
CA ASP A 340 -10.38 -2.96 24.47
C ASP A 340 -10.83 -4.36 24.95
N GLU A 341 -11.66 -5.05 24.17
CA GLU A 341 -12.18 -6.36 24.54
C GLU A 341 -11.44 -7.49 23.83
N GLN A 342 -10.89 -8.42 24.59
CA GLN A 342 -10.34 -9.66 24.04
C GLN A 342 -11.47 -10.48 23.39
N VAL A 343 -11.19 -11.03 22.20
CA VAL A 343 -12.14 -11.90 21.50
C VAL A 343 -11.91 -13.34 21.92
N PRO A 344 -12.84 -13.98 22.66
CA PRO A 344 -12.60 -15.30 23.25
C PRO A 344 -12.26 -16.40 22.24
N GLY A 345 -12.85 -16.35 21.05
CA GLY A 345 -12.56 -17.32 19.98
C GLY A 345 -11.23 -17.07 19.27
N LEU A 346 -10.57 -15.92 19.50
CA LEU A 346 -9.30 -15.54 18.87
C LEU A 346 -8.15 -15.52 19.90
N HIS A 347 -8.16 -16.48 20.82
CA HIS A 347 -7.21 -16.61 21.91
C HIS A 347 -6.61 -18.04 21.92
N VAL A 348 -5.31 -18.11 22.05
CA VAL A 348 -4.55 -19.36 22.18
C VAL A 348 -3.65 -19.25 23.41
N ASP A 349 -3.91 -20.03 24.43
CA ASP A 349 -3.16 -20.04 25.70
C ASP A 349 -2.19 -21.24 25.82
N GLY A 350 -2.18 -22.11 24.86
CA GLY A 350 -1.39 -23.34 24.84
C GLY A 350 -2.11 -24.54 25.45
N VAL A 351 -3.35 -24.39 25.91
CA VAL A 351 -4.19 -25.49 26.43
C VAL A 351 -5.31 -25.74 25.41
N PRO A 352 -5.36 -26.92 24.74
CA PRO A 352 -6.34 -27.20 23.72
C PRO A 352 -7.78 -27.08 24.23
N THR A 353 -8.55 -26.18 23.62
CA THR A 353 -9.96 -25.96 23.87
C THR A 353 -10.77 -26.35 22.64
N GLN A 354 -11.73 -27.26 22.82
CA GLN A 354 -12.63 -27.68 21.74
C GLN A 354 -13.37 -26.47 21.16
N ASP A 355 -13.55 -26.50 19.83
CA ASP A 355 -14.19 -25.44 19.05
C ASP A 355 -13.44 -24.07 19.02
N VAL A 356 -12.34 -23.92 19.77
CA VAL A 356 -11.51 -22.70 19.74
C VAL A 356 -10.20 -22.99 19.04
N ASP A 357 -9.23 -23.56 19.73
CA ASP A 357 -7.84 -23.66 19.31
C ASP A 357 -7.28 -25.09 19.21
N GLN A 358 -8.10 -26.13 19.43
CA GLN A 358 -7.65 -27.53 19.37
C GLN A 358 -6.98 -27.86 18.03
N GLN A 359 -7.54 -27.40 16.91
CA GLN A 359 -6.92 -27.59 15.60
C GLN A 359 -5.67 -26.72 15.45
N TRP A 360 -5.70 -25.50 15.93
CA TRP A 360 -4.57 -24.58 15.90
C TRP A 360 -3.36 -25.14 16.64
N LEU A 361 -3.59 -25.70 17.82
CA LEU A 361 -2.56 -26.31 18.67
C LEU A 361 -2.09 -27.70 18.21
N SER A 362 -2.64 -28.24 17.12
CA SER A 362 -2.06 -29.43 16.47
C SER A 362 -0.64 -29.18 15.96
N ARG A 363 -0.25 -27.91 15.77
CA ARG A 363 1.10 -27.48 15.45
C ARG A 363 1.73 -26.77 16.65
N THR A 364 2.88 -27.29 17.08
CA THR A 364 3.58 -26.79 18.27
C THR A 364 4.72 -25.81 17.96
N VAL A 365 5.06 -25.63 16.67
CA VAL A 365 6.10 -24.68 16.26
C VAL A 365 5.53 -23.26 16.33
N PRO A 366 6.13 -22.37 17.13
CA PRO A 366 5.66 -20.97 17.24
C PRO A 366 5.76 -20.25 15.88
N PRO A 367 4.87 -19.31 15.59
CA PRO A 367 4.94 -18.50 14.38
C PRO A 367 6.14 -17.54 14.42
N ARG A 368 6.67 -17.23 13.23
CA ARG A 368 7.80 -16.30 13.03
C ARG A 368 7.45 -15.31 11.90
N PRO A 369 6.54 -14.36 12.14
CA PRO A 369 6.19 -13.35 11.15
C PRO A 369 7.40 -12.48 10.80
N THR A 370 7.55 -12.16 9.51
CA THR A 370 8.67 -11.33 9.03
C THR A 370 8.24 -9.97 8.49
N ALA A 371 6.99 -9.84 8.07
CA ALA A 371 6.45 -8.59 7.54
C ALA A 371 4.95 -8.49 7.82
N LEU A 372 4.42 -7.27 7.78
CA LEU A 372 2.99 -6.98 7.86
C LEU A 372 2.48 -6.55 6.48
N ARG A 373 1.42 -7.18 6.00
CA ARG A 373 0.70 -6.79 4.79
C ARG A 373 -0.75 -6.49 5.15
N LEU A 374 -1.24 -5.35 4.71
CA LEU A 374 -2.61 -4.89 4.87
C LEU A 374 -3.29 -4.88 3.51
N GLY A 375 -4.48 -5.42 3.39
CA GLY A 375 -5.08 -5.52 2.07
C GLY A 375 -6.33 -6.37 1.99
N TRP A 376 -6.41 -7.17 0.92
CA TRP A 376 -7.56 -8.02 0.65
C TRP A 376 -7.19 -9.26 -0.15
N GLU A 377 -7.76 -10.36 0.25
CA GLU A 377 -7.80 -11.63 -0.46
C GLU A 377 -9.16 -12.28 -0.17
N SER A 378 -9.83 -12.78 -1.20
CA SER A 378 -11.15 -13.43 -1.06
C SER A 378 -11.19 -14.72 -1.87
N TYR A 379 -11.75 -15.76 -1.28
CA TYR A 379 -11.88 -17.07 -1.92
C TYR A 379 -13.24 -17.30 -2.60
N GLY A 380 -14.12 -16.33 -2.59
CA GLY A 380 -15.45 -16.50 -3.16
C GLY A 380 -16.16 -15.19 -3.43
N SER A 381 -17.17 -14.90 -2.63
CA SER A 381 -17.90 -13.64 -2.62
C SER A 381 -17.26 -12.68 -1.64
N GLY A 382 -17.52 -11.41 -1.80
CA GLY A 382 -17.11 -10.38 -0.86
C GLY A 382 -16.20 -9.34 -1.50
N ASP A 383 -16.81 -8.41 -2.26
CA ASP A 383 -16.19 -7.12 -2.52
C ASP A 383 -16.29 -6.31 -1.24
N ASP A 384 -15.20 -5.64 -0.86
CA ASP A 384 -15.19 -4.72 0.28
C ASP A 384 -14.23 -3.56 0.01
N THR A 385 -14.51 -2.41 0.60
CA THR A 385 -13.54 -1.32 0.68
C THR A 385 -13.11 -1.18 2.13
N LEU A 386 -11.81 -1.29 2.35
CA LEU A 386 -11.19 -1.17 3.67
C LEU A 386 -10.33 0.08 3.74
N TRP A 387 -10.25 0.67 4.92
CA TRP A 387 -9.25 1.67 5.27
C TRP A 387 -8.47 1.19 6.49
N PHE A 388 -7.16 1.42 6.45
CA PHE A 388 -6.25 1.16 7.57
C PHE A 388 -5.56 2.46 7.94
N ASP A 389 -5.43 2.69 9.23
CA ASP A 389 -4.76 3.88 9.76
C ASP A 389 -4.10 3.60 11.11
N ASP A 390 -3.23 4.50 11.53
CA ASP A 390 -2.51 4.42 12.82
C ASP A 390 -1.95 3.02 13.09
N VAL A 391 -1.25 2.47 12.12
CA VAL A 391 -0.68 1.11 12.16
C VAL A 391 0.61 1.12 12.97
N ALA A 392 0.72 0.21 13.93
CA ALA A 392 1.95 0.04 14.70
C ALA A 392 2.25 -1.43 14.96
N ALA A 393 3.52 -1.81 14.95
CA ALA A 393 3.99 -3.16 15.31
C ALA A 393 5.31 -3.10 16.06
N GLY A 394 5.49 -3.93 17.09
CA GLY A 394 6.71 -3.93 17.90
C GLY A 394 6.69 -4.89 19.08
N PRO A 395 7.76 -4.85 19.93
CA PRO A 395 7.96 -5.82 21.00
C PRO A 395 7.18 -5.52 22.29
N ALA A 396 6.45 -4.42 22.36
CA ALA A 396 5.70 -4.03 23.55
C ALA A 396 4.21 -3.84 23.26
N PRO A 397 3.31 -4.04 24.22
CA PRO A 397 1.89 -3.80 24.06
C PRO A 397 1.59 -2.38 23.56
N ILE A 398 0.70 -2.29 22.56
CA ILE A 398 0.31 -1.03 21.94
C ILE A 398 -1.18 -0.84 22.18
N GLY A 399 -1.54 0.28 22.80
CA GLY A 399 -2.94 0.64 23.06
C GLY A 399 -3.66 1.18 21.82
N CYS A 400 -4.96 1.27 21.87
CA CYS A 400 -5.77 2.03 20.93
C CYS A 400 -5.63 3.54 21.22
#